data_68325bd1f48905beff1c7daa754ef42f
#
_entry.id   68325bd1f48905beff1c7daa754ef42f
#
_cell.length_a   1.000
_cell.length_b   1.000
_cell.length_c   1.000
_cell.angle_alpha   90.00
_cell.angle_beta   90.00
_cell.angle_gamma   90.00
#
_symmetry.space_group_name_H-M   'P 1'
#
loop_
_entity.id
_entity.type
_entity.pdbx_description
1 polymer ?
#
loop_
_entity_poly.entity_id
_entity_poly.type
_entity_poly.pdbx_seq_one_letter_code
_entity_poly.pdbx_strand_id
1 'polypeptide(L)'
;MKTEHKQVVVVGAGPSGSTVSALLKSRGIDVVVIEKATFPRFSIGESLLPACMEVVELAGMTEAVKQHGFQFKDGAAFRRNGVYTHFDFTDKFTAGPGTTFQVQRASFDKVLADSAAEQGVDIRYQHELFSLAFEGKKSRLEVVGPDKQAYQIEADFVLDASGFGRVLPRLLDLEEPSCLPPRKAIFTHIEDHISPQEPEYDRNKILISVHPENHDVWYWLIPFSNGTCSFGVVGEPEFFEQYPEDKLAALQQLANEEPGLASLLRNAKYPNPVGELGGYSANVKRLATEHYALLGNAGEFLDPVFSSGVTIAMKSAQFAADCVVRQLNGEVVDWQEEYSERLMVGVNTFRTYVEGWYNGTLQDVIFYQAPNPRIKQMISAILAGYAWDTENPYVKQSEQRLSTLAELVRGEGF
;
A
#
# COMPACT_ATOMS: atom_id res chain seq x y z
N MET A 1 -7.51 -38.07 3.79
CA MET A 1 -7.60 -36.74 3.15
C MET A 1 -6.66 -36.76 1.95
N LYS A 2 -7.02 -36.14 0.81
CA LYS A 2 -6.12 -36.06 -0.36
C LYS A 2 -5.00 -35.09 -0.04
N THR A 3 -3.76 -35.47 -0.21
CA THR A 3 -2.57 -34.63 -0.02
C THR A 3 -1.98 -34.31 -1.38
N GLU A 4 -1.71 -33.03 -1.61
CA GLU A 4 -1.01 -32.51 -2.80
C GLU A 4 0.33 -31.94 -2.36
N HIS A 5 1.35 -32.00 -3.21
CA HIS A 5 2.65 -31.40 -2.94
C HIS A 5 2.88 -30.19 -3.86
N LYS A 6 3.36 -29.08 -3.28
CA LYS A 6 3.76 -27.86 -3.98
C LYS A 6 5.10 -27.36 -3.42
N GLN A 7 5.92 -26.73 -4.27
CA GLN A 7 7.12 -26.07 -3.74
C GLN A 7 6.74 -24.84 -2.92
N VAL A 8 5.82 -24.01 -3.42
CA VAL A 8 5.38 -22.80 -2.72
C VAL A 8 3.86 -22.69 -2.68
N VAL A 9 3.33 -22.38 -1.52
CA VAL A 9 1.93 -21.95 -1.33
C VAL A 9 1.92 -20.46 -1.02
N VAL A 10 1.13 -19.70 -1.77
CA VAL A 10 0.87 -18.27 -1.53
C VAL A 10 -0.55 -18.12 -1.02
N VAL A 11 -0.74 -17.43 0.09
CA VAL A 11 -2.05 -17.16 0.70
C VAL A 11 -2.49 -15.76 0.35
N GLY A 12 -3.52 -15.64 -0.50
CA GLY A 12 -4.04 -14.38 -1.02
C GLY A 12 -3.53 -14.04 -2.42
N ALA A 13 -4.44 -13.59 -3.30
CA ALA A 13 -4.18 -13.20 -4.70
C ALA A 13 -4.21 -11.67 -4.91
N GLY A 14 -4.04 -10.88 -3.85
CA GLY A 14 -3.88 -9.43 -3.95
C GLY A 14 -2.55 -9.03 -4.63
N PRO A 15 -2.17 -7.73 -4.61
CA PRO A 15 -0.98 -7.26 -5.33
C PRO A 15 0.30 -8.03 -5.02
N SER A 16 0.60 -8.30 -3.73
CA SER A 16 1.80 -9.07 -3.37
C SER A 16 1.71 -10.53 -3.81
N GLY A 17 0.54 -11.17 -3.65
CA GLY A 17 0.37 -12.58 -3.97
C GLY A 17 0.43 -12.86 -5.47
N SER A 18 -0.26 -12.07 -6.28
CA SER A 18 -0.18 -12.18 -7.75
C SER A 18 1.24 -11.90 -8.25
N THR A 19 1.89 -10.88 -7.71
CA THR A 19 3.24 -10.50 -8.12
C THR A 19 4.27 -11.56 -7.74
N VAL A 20 4.28 -12.02 -6.47
CA VAL A 20 5.25 -13.03 -6.02
C VAL A 20 5.07 -14.36 -6.75
N SER A 21 3.83 -14.76 -7.00
CA SER A 21 3.55 -16.01 -7.69
C SER A 21 3.99 -15.98 -9.16
N ALA A 22 3.82 -14.86 -9.86
CA ALA A 22 4.35 -14.67 -11.21
C ALA A 22 5.88 -14.68 -11.23
N LEU A 23 6.54 -13.98 -10.30
CA LEU A 23 8.00 -13.97 -10.15
C LEU A 23 8.56 -15.38 -9.87
N LEU A 24 7.90 -16.16 -9.05
CA LEU A 24 8.30 -17.56 -8.77
C LEU A 24 8.06 -18.46 -9.99
N LYS A 25 6.91 -18.32 -10.63
CA LYS A 25 6.55 -19.11 -11.83
C LYS A 25 7.51 -18.87 -12.97
N SER A 26 7.90 -17.62 -13.24
CA SER A 26 8.88 -17.29 -14.28
C SER A 26 10.27 -17.88 -14.04
N ARG A 27 10.58 -18.26 -12.78
CA ARG A 27 11.82 -18.92 -12.35
C ARG A 27 11.67 -20.44 -12.23
N GLY A 28 10.56 -21.02 -12.74
CA GLY A 28 10.33 -22.47 -12.78
C GLY A 28 9.85 -23.11 -11.49
N ILE A 29 9.43 -22.33 -10.49
CA ILE A 29 8.91 -22.84 -9.21
C ILE A 29 7.46 -23.29 -9.37
N ASP A 30 7.11 -24.45 -8.80
CA ASP A 30 5.73 -24.94 -8.71
C ASP A 30 5.00 -24.21 -7.56
N VAL A 31 4.19 -23.24 -7.95
CA VAL A 31 3.47 -22.35 -7.03
C VAL A 31 1.96 -22.50 -7.18
N VAL A 32 1.23 -22.50 -6.06
CA VAL A 32 -0.22 -22.38 -5.99
C VAL A 32 -0.62 -21.21 -5.13
N VAL A 33 -1.64 -20.46 -5.57
CA VAL A 33 -2.22 -19.36 -4.80
C VAL A 33 -3.58 -19.78 -4.26
N ILE A 34 -3.78 -19.60 -2.96
CA ILE A 34 -5.04 -19.85 -2.26
C ILE A 34 -5.71 -18.50 -1.98
N GLU A 35 -6.83 -18.22 -2.63
CA GLU A 35 -7.59 -16.97 -2.47
C GLU A 35 -9.00 -17.26 -1.92
N LYS A 36 -9.32 -16.66 -0.77
CA LYS A 36 -10.61 -16.85 -0.10
C LYS A 36 -11.79 -16.25 -0.86
N ALA A 37 -11.59 -15.11 -1.51
CA ALA A 37 -12.62 -14.39 -2.25
C ALA A 37 -12.67 -14.83 -3.72
N THR A 38 -13.62 -14.25 -4.45
CA THR A 38 -13.63 -14.19 -5.92
C THR A 38 -13.31 -12.77 -6.37
N PHE A 39 -12.68 -12.63 -7.54
CA PHE A 39 -12.39 -11.32 -8.11
C PHE A 39 -13.37 -10.97 -9.24
N PRO A 40 -13.75 -9.70 -9.44
CA PRO A 40 -13.26 -8.52 -8.70
C PRO A 40 -13.85 -8.42 -7.28
N ARG A 41 -13.06 -7.89 -6.33
CA ARG A 41 -13.51 -7.57 -4.98
C ARG A 41 -13.04 -6.17 -4.57
N PHE A 42 -13.83 -5.47 -3.77
CA PHE A 42 -13.43 -4.18 -3.22
C PHE A 42 -12.20 -4.32 -2.29
N SER A 43 -11.29 -3.37 -2.39
CA SER A 43 -10.22 -3.14 -1.44
C SER A 43 -9.86 -1.66 -1.45
N ILE A 44 -9.18 -1.18 -0.41
CA ILE A 44 -8.66 0.19 -0.32
C ILE A 44 -7.15 0.23 -0.69
N GLY A 45 -6.60 1.43 -0.92
CA GLY A 45 -5.21 1.63 -1.35
C GLY A 45 -5.12 1.79 -2.87
N GLU A 46 -5.68 2.90 -3.37
CA GLU A 46 -6.05 3.15 -4.78
C GLU A 46 -5.11 4.12 -5.49
N SER A 47 -4.13 4.69 -4.76
CA SER A 47 -3.12 5.56 -5.32
C SER A 47 -1.76 4.86 -5.28
N LEU A 48 -1.24 4.44 -6.43
CA LEU A 48 0.04 3.75 -6.51
C LEU A 48 1.21 4.71 -6.42
N LEU A 49 2.41 4.19 -6.14
CA LEU A 49 3.67 4.93 -6.22
C LEU A 49 4.54 4.40 -7.36
N PRO A 50 5.31 5.25 -8.06
CA PRO A 50 6.12 4.86 -9.20
C PRO A 50 7.05 3.67 -8.96
N ALA A 51 7.64 3.55 -7.77
CA ALA A 51 8.57 2.46 -7.45
C ALA A 51 7.92 1.05 -7.54
N CYS A 52 6.59 0.91 -7.38
CA CYS A 52 5.93 -0.37 -7.55
C CYS A 52 5.92 -0.84 -9.02
N MET A 53 6.05 0.08 -9.99
CA MET A 53 6.06 -0.24 -11.41
C MET A 53 7.30 -1.05 -11.82
N GLU A 54 8.42 -0.92 -11.09
CA GLU A 54 9.58 -1.79 -11.28
C GLU A 54 9.22 -3.27 -11.04
N VAL A 55 8.45 -3.53 -9.99
CA VAL A 55 8.06 -4.90 -9.63
C VAL A 55 6.98 -5.43 -10.57
N VAL A 56 6.05 -4.56 -11.02
CA VAL A 56 5.07 -4.88 -12.07
C VAL A 56 5.78 -5.29 -13.37
N GLU A 57 6.86 -4.60 -13.74
CA GLU A 57 7.67 -4.93 -14.91
C GLU A 57 8.41 -6.27 -14.73
N LEU A 58 9.09 -6.46 -13.61
CA LEU A 58 9.78 -7.71 -13.27
C LEU A 58 8.84 -8.93 -13.29
N ALA A 59 7.59 -8.74 -12.87
CA ALA A 59 6.55 -9.76 -12.88
C ALA A 59 5.90 -9.96 -14.26
N GLY A 60 6.32 -9.22 -15.30
CA GLY A 60 5.77 -9.33 -16.65
C GLY A 60 4.32 -8.83 -16.80
N MET A 61 3.87 -7.91 -15.92
CA MET A 61 2.46 -7.46 -15.84
C MET A 61 2.23 -6.06 -16.43
N THR A 62 3.27 -5.38 -16.92
CA THR A 62 3.22 -3.97 -17.34
C THR A 62 2.18 -3.72 -18.43
N GLU A 63 2.13 -4.57 -19.46
CA GLU A 63 1.20 -4.39 -20.57
C GLU A 63 -0.26 -4.58 -20.14
N ALA A 64 -0.55 -5.57 -19.29
CA ALA A 64 -1.89 -5.79 -18.75
C ALA A 64 -2.39 -4.58 -17.93
N VAL A 65 -1.51 -4.02 -17.10
CA VAL A 65 -1.83 -2.82 -16.30
C VAL A 65 -2.07 -1.60 -17.19
N LYS A 66 -1.21 -1.35 -18.19
CA LYS A 66 -1.34 -0.21 -19.12
C LYS A 66 -2.59 -0.31 -19.98
N GLN A 67 -2.89 -1.49 -20.52
CA GLN A 67 -4.05 -1.72 -21.40
C GLN A 67 -5.39 -1.54 -20.70
N HIS A 68 -5.44 -1.70 -19.38
CA HIS A 68 -6.68 -1.49 -18.63
C HIS A 68 -7.16 -0.02 -18.66
N GLY A 69 -6.27 0.95 -18.84
CA GLY A 69 -6.61 2.36 -18.93
C GLY A 69 -6.89 3.03 -17.58
N PHE A 70 -6.17 2.66 -16.53
CA PHE A 70 -6.21 3.35 -15.24
C PHE A 70 -5.80 4.82 -15.37
N GLN A 71 -6.23 5.64 -14.42
CA GLN A 71 -5.86 7.05 -14.36
C GLN A 71 -4.34 7.19 -14.21
N PHE A 72 -3.72 7.93 -15.11
CA PHE A 72 -2.29 8.25 -15.04
C PHE A 72 -1.97 9.06 -13.78
N LYS A 73 -0.79 8.79 -13.18
CA LYS A 73 -0.30 9.49 -12.01
C LYS A 73 1.19 9.82 -12.16
N ASP A 74 1.53 11.09 -11.95
CA ASP A 74 2.90 11.62 -11.98
C ASP A 74 3.31 12.34 -10.70
N GLY A 75 2.44 12.40 -9.68
CA GLY A 75 2.78 13.15 -8.46
C GLY A 75 1.76 13.04 -7.34
N ALA A 76 1.97 13.90 -6.35
CA ALA A 76 1.05 14.14 -5.25
C ALA A 76 0.94 15.64 -4.99
N ALA A 77 -0.27 16.11 -4.74
CA ALA A 77 -0.58 17.48 -4.38
C ALA A 77 -1.05 17.54 -2.92
N PHE A 78 -0.73 18.65 -2.27
CA PHE A 78 -1.04 18.89 -0.87
C PHE A 78 -1.68 20.27 -0.70
N ARG A 79 -2.64 20.37 0.21
CA ARG A 79 -3.31 21.63 0.57
C ARG A 79 -3.43 21.76 2.08
N ARG A 80 -3.07 22.93 2.62
CA ARG A 80 -3.24 23.29 4.03
C ARG A 80 -3.51 24.79 4.16
N ASN A 81 -4.64 25.18 4.73
CA ASN A 81 -4.99 26.58 4.99
C ASN A 81 -4.84 27.51 3.77
N GLY A 82 -5.31 27.06 2.61
CA GLY A 82 -5.24 27.81 1.34
C GLY A 82 -3.87 27.76 0.64
N VAL A 83 -2.87 27.13 1.24
CA VAL A 83 -1.56 26.92 0.58
C VAL A 83 -1.62 25.61 -0.19
N TYR A 84 -1.37 25.68 -1.51
CA TYR A 84 -1.25 24.52 -2.40
C TYR A 84 0.22 24.28 -2.75
N THR A 85 0.63 23.03 -2.75
CA THR A 85 1.96 22.59 -3.21
C THR A 85 1.86 21.22 -3.86
N HIS A 86 2.86 20.84 -4.66
CA HIS A 86 2.91 19.52 -5.28
C HIS A 86 4.33 19.02 -5.44
N PHE A 87 4.44 17.70 -5.55
CA PHE A 87 5.65 16.98 -5.93
C PHE A 87 5.41 16.29 -7.26
N ASP A 88 6.29 16.54 -8.21
CA ASP A 88 6.38 15.83 -9.48
C ASP A 88 7.33 14.64 -9.28
N PHE A 89 6.82 13.43 -9.46
CA PHE A 89 7.61 12.21 -9.27
C PHE A 89 8.58 11.94 -10.43
N THR A 90 8.46 12.69 -11.53
CA THR A 90 9.45 12.65 -12.61
C THR A 90 10.70 13.47 -12.25
N ASP A 91 10.54 14.50 -11.38
CA ASP A 91 11.64 15.30 -10.81
C ASP A 91 12.03 14.77 -9.42
N LYS A 92 12.80 13.67 -9.40
CA LYS A 92 13.23 12.99 -8.19
C LYS A 92 14.71 12.62 -8.19
N PHE A 93 15.24 12.38 -7.00
CA PHE A 93 16.65 12.02 -6.79
C PHE A 93 17.01 10.64 -7.36
N THR A 94 16.20 9.63 -7.05
CA THR A 94 16.46 8.22 -7.36
C THR A 94 16.07 7.92 -8.80
N ALA A 95 16.88 7.15 -9.52
CA ALA A 95 16.56 6.65 -10.86
C ALA A 95 15.35 5.68 -10.85
N GLY A 96 14.79 5.40 -12.02
CA GLY A 96 13.64 4.49 -12.19
C GLY A 96 12.34 5.24 -12.54
N PRO A 97 11.20 4.53 -12.64
CA PRO A 97 9.90 5.11 -12.99
C PRO A 97 9.56 6.36 -12.20
N GLY A 98 9.08 7.39 -12.90
CA GLY A 98 8.55 8.63 -12.30
C GLY A 98 7.03 8.73 -12.39
N THR A 99 6.38 7.74 -13.02
CA THR A 99 4.93 7.73 -13.26
C THR A 99 4.33 6.39 -12.88
N THR A 100 3.03 6.39 -12.60
CA THR A 100 2.26 5.21 -12.20
C THR A 100 0.78 5.45 -12.48
N PHE A 101 -0.11 4.83 -11.70
CA PHE A 101 -1.55 4.94 -11.87
C PHE A 101 -2.28 5.16 -10.56
N GLN A 102 -3.47 5.77 -10.66
CA GLN A 102 -4.51 5.72 -9.65
C GLN A 102 -5.53 4.68 -10.11
N VAL A 103 -5.84 3.73 -9.25
CA VAL A 103 -6.52 2.49 -9.64
C VAL A 103 -7.69 2.17 -8.73
N GLN A 104 -8.79 1.74 -9.32
CA GLN A 104 -9.82 1.03 -8.57
C GLN A 104 -9.29 -0.37 -8.26
N ARG A 105 -9.08 -0.68 -7.00
CA ARG A 105 -8.42 -1.92 -6.54
C ARG A 105 -9.14 -3.19 -6.98
N ALA A 106 -10.47 -3.15 -7.09
CA ALA A 106 -11.21 -4.30 -7.61
C ALA A 106 -10.73 -4.72 -9.00
N SER A 107 -10.53 -3.75 -9.89
CA SER A 107 -10.02 -3.98 -11.25
C SER A 107 -8.52 -4.25 -11.25
N PHE A 108 -7.74 -3.49 -10.49
CA PHE A 108 -6.29 -3.64 -10.46
C PHE A 108 -5.85 -5.02 -9.93
N ASP A 109 -6.41 -5.44 -8.79
CA ASP A 109 -6.11 -6.74 -8.20
C ASP A 109 -6.48 -7.88 -9.17
N LYS A 110 -7.62 -7.75 -9.88
CA LYS A 110 -8.04 -8.72 -10.90
C LYS A 110 -7.07 -8.76 -12.08
N VAL A 111 -6.63 -7.61 -12.61
CA VAL A 111 -5.66 -7.53 -13.71
C VAL A 111 -4.36 -8.24 -13.34
N LEU A 112 -3.86 -8.04 -12.13
CA LEU A 112 -2.64 -8.72 -11.67
C LEU A 112 -2.84 -10.22 -11.52
N ALA A 113 -3.97 -10.66 -10.96
CA ALA A 113 -4.28 -12.07 -10.77
C ALA A 113 -4.49 -12.80 -12.12
N ASP A 114 -5.24 -12.19 -13.04
CA ASP A 114 -5.44 -12.73 -14.39
C ASP A 114 -4.10 -12.85 -15.13
N SER A 115 -3.24 -11.83 -15.04
CA SER A 115 -1.90 -11.85 -15.65
C SER A 115 -1.01 -12.94 -15.06
N ALA A 116 -1.07 -13.19 -13.76
CA ALA A 116 -0.37 -14.31 -13.13
C ALA A 116 -0.91 -15.66 -13.60
N ALA A 117 -2.22 -15.80 -13.71
CA ALA A 117 -2.86 -17.02 -14.21
C ALA A 117 -2.50 -17.29 -15.69
N GLU A 118 -2.47 -16.27 -16.54
CA GLU A 118 -2.02 -16.37 -17.95
C GLU A 118 -0.57 -16.81 -18.06
N GLN A 119 0.28 -16.48 -17.08
CA GLN A 119 1.65 -16.96 -16.95
C GLN A 119 1.74 -18.40 -16.40
N GLY A 120 0.60 -19.05 -16.13
CA GLY A 120 0.51 -20.44 -15.68
C GLY A 120 0.56 -20.63 -14.18
N VAL A 121 0.27 -19.62 -13.39
CA VAL A 121 0.07 -19.73 -11.93
C VAL A 121 -1.28 -20.39 -11.65
N ASP A 122 -1.30 -21.41 -10.78
CA ASP A 122 -2.53 -22.05 -10.27
C ASP A 122 -3.13 -21.14 -9.19
N ILE A 123 -4.18 -20.37 -9.54
CA ILE A 123 -4.91 -19.52 -8.58
C ILE A 123 -6.24 -20.17 -8.26
N ARG A 124 -6.43 -20.52 -6.98
CA ARG A 124 -7.63 -21.20 -6.48
C ARG A 124 -8.48 -20.22 -5.69
N TYR A 125 -9.53 -19.72 -6.33
CA TYR A 125 -10.53 -18.86 -5.68
C TYR A 125 -11.49 -19.66 -4.80
N GLN A 126 -12.03 -19.03 -3.77
CA GLN A 126 -12.92 -19.64 -2.76
C GLN A 126 -12.24 -20.79 -2.00
N HIS A 127 -10.93 -20.69 -1.83
CA HIS A 127 -10.13 -21.61 -1.02
C HIS A 127 -9.55 -20.86 0.18
N GLU A 128 -9.74 -21.41 1.36
CA GLU A 128 -9.34 -20.80 2.62
C GLU A 128 -8.35 -21.69 3.37
N LEU A 129 -7.21 -21.11 3.79
CA LEU A 129 -6.28 -21.78 4.68
C LEU A 129 -6.85 -21.81 6.09
N PHE A 130 -7.01 -23.01 6.65
CA PHE A 130 -7.60 -23.22 7.96
C PHE A 130 -6.56 -23.53 9.05
N SER A 131 -5.55 -24.33 8.73
CA SER A 131 -4.47 -24.64 9.65
C SER A 131 -3.12 -24.78 8.95
N LEU A 132 -2.06 -24.56 9.70
CA LEU A 132 -0.68 -24.67 9.24
C LEU A 132 0.16 -25.32 10.35
N ALA A 133 0.95 -26.32 9.98
CA ALA A 133 1.92 -26.97 10.87
C ALA A 133 3.26 -27.15 10.14
N PHE A 134 4.36 -26.99 10.86
CA PHE A 134 5.71 -27.22 10.33
C PHE A 134 6.20 -28.61 10.75
N GLU A 135 6.66 -29.41 9.77
CA GLU A 135 7.14 -30.77 9.95
C GLU A 135 8.51 -30.94 9.32
N GLY A 136 9.56 -30.78 10.11
CA GLY A 136 10.92 -30.74 9.61
C GLY A 136 11.11 -29.58 8.62
N LYS A 137 11.44 -29.88 7.35
CA LYS A 137 11.61 -28.86 6.29
C LYS A 137 10.33 -28.58 5.51
N LYS A 138 9.22 -29.21 5.85
CA LYS A 138 7.96 -29.09 5.13
C LYS A 138 6.93 -28.37 5.98
N SER A 139 5.99 -27.73 5.29
CA SER A 139 4.81 -27.12 5.88
C SER A 139 3.59 -27.90 5.43
N ARG A 140 2.72 -28.27 6.36
CA ARG A 140 1.45 -28.92 6.07
C ARG A 140 0.32 -27.93 6.27
N LEU A 141 -0.43 -27.68 5.20
CA LEU A 141 -1.54 -26.75 5.15
C LEU A 141 -2.85 -27.53 4.99
N GLU A 142 -3.84 -27.21 5.81
CA GLU A 142 -5.23 -27.65 5.60
C GLU A 142 -6.01 -26.54 4.95
N VAL A 143 -6.57 -26.83 3.77
CA VAL A 143 -7.31 -25.89 2.93
C VAL A 143 -8.72 -26.36 2.74
N VAL A 144 -9.70 -25.48 2.86
CA VAL A 144 -11.12 -25.75 2.59
C VAL A 144 -11.49 -25.12 1.26
N GLY A 145 -12.00 -25.94 0.35
CA GLY A 145 -12.45 -25.51 -0.98
C GLY A 145 -13.91 -25.01 -1.02
N PRO A 146 -14.40 -24.62 -2.18
CA PRO A 146 -15.75 -24.09 -2.38
C PRO A 146 -16.87 -25.11 -2.07
N ASP A 147 -16.57 -26.39 -2.19
CA ASP A 147 -17.46 -27.51 -1.82
C ASP A 147 -17.47 -27.80 -0.32
N LYS A 148 -16.77 -27.01 0.48
CA LYS A 148 -16.54 -27.17 1.93
C LYS A 148 -15.80 -28.47 2.30
N GLN A 149 -15.15 -29.11 1.35
CA GLN A 149 -14.28 -30.23 1.62
C GLN A 149 -12.87 -29.75 1.93
N ALA A 150 -12.29 -30.33 2.98
CA ALA A 150 -10.92 -30.07 3.35
C ALA A 150 -9.95 -31.01 2.60
N TYR A 151 -8.82 -30.47 2.17
CA TYR A 151 -7.70 -31.21 1.61
C TYR A 151 -6.39 -30.67 2.17
N GLN A 152 -5.31 -31.40 1.98
CA GLN A 152 -3.98 -31.01 2.47
C GLN A 152 -3.07 -30.63 1.33
N ILE A 153 -2.27 -29.58 1.55
CA ILE A 153 -1.10 -29.26 0.73
C ILE A 153 0.13 -29.38 1.61
N GLU A 154 1.12 -30.13 1.13
CA GLU A 154 2.47 -30.14 1.68
C GLU A 154 3.33 -29.18 0.85
N ALA A 155 3.97 -28.22 1.50
CA ALA A 155 4.76 -27.17 0.82
C ALA A 155 6.19 -27.11 1.37
N ASP A 156 7.13 -26.72 0.50
CA ASP A 156 8.51 -26.41 0.92
C ASP A 156 8.59 -25.01 1.55
N PHE A 157 7.74 -24.08 1.11
CA PHE A 157 7.69 -22.72 1.64
C PHE A 157 6.27 -22.12 1.55
N VAL A 158 5.92 -21.24 2.50
CA VAL A 158 4.62 -20.55 2.55
C VAL A 158 4.80 -19.04 2.53
N LEU A 159 4.08 -18.35 1.65
CA LEU A 159 4.06 -16.89 1.56
C LEU A 159 2.68 -16.37 1.97
N ASP A 160 2.62 -15.56 3.02
CA ASP A 160 1.38 -14.90 3.41
C ASP A 160 1.23 -13.54 2.71
N ALA A 161 0.39 -13.49 1.71
CA ALA A 161 0.00 -12.31 0.95
C ALA A 161 -1.47 -11.91 1.22
N SER A 162 -2.02 -12.33 2.36
CA SER A 162 -3.43 -12.14 2.71
C SER A 162 -3.81 -10.70 3.08
N GLY A 163 -2.85 -9.79 3.11
CA GLY A 163 -3.06 -8.38 3.41
C GLY A 163 -3.69 -8.16 4.79
N PHE A 164 -4.80 -7.45 4.87
CA PHE A 164 -5.54 -7.26 6.13
C PHE A 164 -6.13 -8.56 6.70
N GLY A 165 -6.16 -9.66 5.93
CA GLY A 165 -6.53 -10.98 6.41
C GLY A 165 -5.57 -11.51 7.47
N ARG A 166 -4.25 -11.18 7.39
CA ARG A 166 -3.21 -11.55 8.37
C ARG A 166 -3.32 -13.01 8.78
N VAL A 167 -3.38 -13.91 7.79
CA VAL A 167 -3.72 -15.33 8.01
C VAL A 167 -2.65 -16.03 8.84
N LEU A 168 -1.39 -15.98 8.43
CA LEU A 168 -0.30 -16.59 9.19
C LEU A 168 -0.05 -15.90 10.54
N PRO A 169 -0.04 -14.56 10.65
CA PRO A 169 0.07 -13.90 11.94
C PRO A 169 -0.94 -14.40 12.98
N ARG A 170 -2.19 -14.64 12.58
CA ARG A 170 -3.23 -15.17 13.47
C ARG A 170 -3.02 -16.66 13.78
N LEU A 171 -2.72 -17.48 12.78
CA LEU A 171 -2.53 -18.91 12.97
C LEU A 171 -1.29 -19.25 13.81
N LEU A 172 -0.26 -18.40 13.77
CA LEU A 172 1.03 -18.60 14.40
C LEU A 172 1.26 -17.72 15.65
N ASP A 173 0.23 -16.96 16.07
CA ASP A 173 0.33 -16.03 17.22
C ASP A 173 1.49 -15.02 17.06
N LEU A 174 1.60 -14.41 15.88
CA LEU A 174 2.65 -13.45 15.57
C LEU A 174 2.18 -11.98 15.68
N GLU A 175 0.89 -11.72 15.88
CA GLU A 175 0.37 -10.36 15.92
C GLU A 175 0.94 -9.57 17.09
N GLU A 176 1.35 -8.34 16.82
CA GLU A 176 1.73 -7.34 17.81
C GLU A 176 0.96 -6.03 17.57
N PRO A 177 0.64 -5.28 18.64
CA PRO A 177 0.06 -3.95 18.52
C PRO A 177 0.95 -3.04 17.67
N SER A 178 0.34 -2.17 16.87
CA SER A 178 1.07 -1.10 16.18
C SER A 178 1.66 -0.12 17.18
N CYS A 179 2.83 0.43 16.84
CA CYS A 179 3.42 1.57 17.56
C CYS A 179 2.79 2.91 17.14
N LEU A 180 2.03 2.95 16.03
CA LEU A 180 1.32 4.14 15.58
C LEU A 180 -0.02 4.29 16.32
N PRO A 181 -0.47 5.54 16.59
CA PRO A 181 -1.78 5.80 17.17
C PRO A 181 -2.91 5.18 16.34
N PRO A 182 -4.01 4.74 16.99
CA PRO A 182 -5.15 4.24 16.25
C PRO A 182 -5.73 5.33 15.35
N ARG A 183 -6.02 4.98 14.11
CA ARG A 183 -6.66 5.85 13.13
C ARG A 183 -7.93 5.20 12.58
N LYS A 184 -8.85 6.06 12.18
CA LYS A 184 -10.10 5.71 11.53
C LYS A 184 -10.20 6.45 10.21
N ALA A 185 -10.69 5.78 9.19
CA ALA A 185 -11.03 6.36 7.90
C ALA A 185 -12.51 6.17 7.59
N ILE A 186 -13.18 7.19 7.08
CA ILE A 186 -14.47 7.08 6.42
C ILE A 186 -14.32 7.50 4.97
N PHE A 187 -14.88 6.75 4.02
CA PHE A 187 -14.61 6.97 2.60
C PHE A 187 -15.68 6.38 1.68
N THR A 188 -15.71 6.91 0.45
CA THR A 188 -16.57 6.39 -0.62
C THR A 188 -16.01 6.73 -2.00
N HIS A 189 -16.55 6.14 -3.04
CA HIS A 189 -16.36 6.59 -4.42
C HIS A 189 -17.47 7.56 -4.81
N ILE A 190 -17.08 8.69 -5.38
CA ILE A 190 -17.97 9.80 -5.79
C ILE A 190 -17.92 10.03 -7.29
N GLU A 191 -19.00 10.55 -7.88
CA GLU A 191 -18.94 11.23 -9.17
C GLU A 191 -18.50 12.66 -8.89
N ASP A 192 -17.27 13.01 -9.25
CA ASP A 192 -16.63 14.25 -8.77
C ASP A 192 -17.14 15.52 -9.47
N HIS A 193 -17.48 15.42 -10.76
CA HIS A 193 -17.91 16.54 -11.60
C HIS A 193 -17.00 17.79 -11.52
N ILE A 194 -15.71 17.59 -11.25
CA ILE A 194 -14.72 18.66 -11.18
C ILE A 194 -14.35 19.11 -12.60
N SER A 195 -14.38 20.42 -12.83
CA SER A 195 -13.97 20.99 -14.11
C SER A 195 -12.48 20.73 -14.40
N PRO A 196 -12.10 20.34 -15.62
CA PRO A 196 -10.69 20.25 -16.02
C PRO A 196 -9.90 21.57 -15.91
N GLN A 197 -10.60 22.69 -15.83
CA GLN A 197 -10.02 24.05 -15.70
C GLN A 197 -9.99 24.53 -14.24
N GLU A 198 -10.36 23.67 -13.27
CA GLU A 198 -10.35 24.05 -11.87
C GLU A 198 -8.90 24.35 -11.43
N PRO A 199 -8.61 25.52 -10.87
CA PRO A 199 -7.27 25.85 -10.41
C PRO A 199 -6.84 24.96 -9.24
N GLU A 200 -5.54 24.71 -9.13
CA GLU A 200 -4.97 23.89 -8.04
C GLU A 200 -5.58 22.48 -7.92
N TYR A 201 -5.98 21.91 -9.06
CA TYR A 201 -6.43 20.52 -9.15
C TYR A 201 -5.90 19.87 -10.42
N ASP A 202 -5.16 18.78 -10.24
CA ASP A 202 -4.57 18.00 -11.33
C ASP A 202 -4.97 16.53 -11.14
N ARG A 203 -5.74 15.99 -12.10
CA ARG A 203 -6.18 14.58 -12.05
C ARG A 203 -5.03 13.57 -12.11
N ASN A 204 -3.84 14.00 -12.53
CA ASN A 204 -2.64 13.16 -12.51
C ASN A 204 -1.98 13.08 -11.12
N LYS A 205 -2.57 13.69 -10.10
CA LYS A 205 -2.08 13.70 -8.72
C LYS A 205 -3.19 13.31 -7.76
N ILE A 206 -2.85 12.54 -6.74
CA ILE A 206 -3.68 12.49 -5.53
C ILE A 206 -3.65 13.87 -4.89
N LEU A 207 -4.78 14.38 -4.43
CA LEU A 207 -4.82 15.56 -3.58
C LEU A 207 -5.00 15.12 -2.12
N ILE A 208 -4.07 15.55 -1.27
CA ILE A 208 -4.11 15.39 0.18
C ILE A 208 -4.37 16.77 0.79
N SER A 209 -5.49 16.93 1.49
CA SER A 209 -5.82 18.18 2.19
C SER A 209 -5.74 17.96 3.69
N VAL A 210 -5.29 18.98 4.42
CA VAL A 210 -5.26 18.99 5.89
C VAL A 210 -6.48 19.71 6.40
N HIS A 211 -7.11 19.20 7.46
CA HIS A 211 -8.24 19.86 8.09
C HIS A 211 -7.83 21.23 8.65
N PRO A 212 -8.65 22.29 8.47
CA PRO A 212 -8.24 23.64 8.79
C PRO A 212 -7.93 23.89 10.28
N GLU A 213 -8.61 23.18 11.18
CA GLU A 213 -8.47 23.37 12.63
C GLU A 213 -7.70 22.22 13.31
N ASN A 214 -7.56 21.06 12.66
CA ASN A 214 -6.88 19.90 13.20
C ASN A 214 -5.89 19.31 12.21
N HIS A 215 -4.60 19.63 12.37
CA HIS A 215 -3.54 19.16 11.47
C HIS A 215 -3.35 17.63 11.44
N ASP A 216 -3.92 16.92 12.39
CA ASP A 216 -3.89 15.46 12.52
C ASP A 216 -4.93 14.78 11.63
N VAL A 217 -5.94 15.54 11.18
CA VAL A 217 -7.01 15.09 10.30
C VAL A 217 -6.71 15.50 8.87
N TRP A 218 -6.82 14.55 7.96
CA TRP A 218 -6.52 14.79 6.55
C TRP A 218 -7.50 14.08 5.62
N TYR A 219 -7.62 14.59 4.41
CA TYR A 219 -8.49 14.10 3.37
C TYR A 219 -7.68 13.60 2.20
N TRP A 220 -8.20 12.59 1.51
CA TRP A 220 -7.71 12.25 0.19
C TRP A 220 -8.78 12.46 -0.89
N LEU A 221 -8.34 12.86 -2.07
CA LEU A 221 -9.12 12.85 -3.29
C LEU A 221 -8.27 12.20 -4.38
N ILE A 222 -8.68 11.00 -4.81
CA ILE A 222 -7.96 10.16 -5.78
C ILE A 222 -8.79 10.04 -7.04
N PRO A 223 -8.47 10.79 -8.13
CA PRO A 223 -9.19 10.70 -9.38
C PRO A 223 -9.03 9.35 -10.07
N PHE A 224 -10.08 8.88 -10.74
CA PHE A 224 -10.06 7.74 -11.64
C PHE A 224 -10.33 8.17 -13.09
N SER A 225 -9.94 7.31 -14.05
CA SER A 225 -10.08 7.61 -15.48
C SER A 225 -11.52 7.69 -15.98
N ASN A 226 -12.48 7.20 -15.21
CA ASN A 226 -13.92 7.16 -15.54
C ASN A 226 -14.72 8.36 -15.03
N GLY A 227 -14.06 9.42 -14.54
CA GLY A 227 -14.76 10.62 -14.02
C GLY A 227 -15.28 10.47 -12.59
N THR A 228 -14.85 9.44 -11.88
CA THR A 228 -15.09 9.29 -10.44
C THR A 228 -13.83 9.55 -9.64
N CYS A 229 -13.98 9.72 -8.33
CA CYS A 229 -12.88 9.81 -7.37
C CYS A 229 -13.13 8.89 -6.18
N SER A 230 -12.05 8.36 -5.59
CA SER A 230 -12.08 7.94 -4.20
C SER A 230 -11.91 9.18 -3.32
N PHE A 231 -12.81 9.36 -2.37
CA PHE A 231 -12.77 10.45 -1.41
C PHE A 231 -12.91 9.90 0.00
N GLY A 232 -12.07 10.37 0.91
CA GLY A 232 -12.14 9.95 2.31
C GLY A 232 -11.41 10.88 3.26
N VAL A 233 -11.63 10.63 4.54
CA VAL A 233 -11.08 11.40 5.68
C VAL A 233 -10.48 10.42 6.67
N VAL A 234 -9.30 10.77 7.19
CA VAL A 234 -8.59 10.04 8.23
C VAL A 234 -8.40 10.94 9.44
N GLY A 235 -8.61 10.38 10.62
CA GLY A 235 -8.39 11.03 11.90
C GLY A 235 -8.35 10.02 13.04
N GLU A 236 -8.14 10.49 14.25
CA GLU A 236 -8.34 9.67 15.46
C GLU A 236 -9.81 9.29 15.62
N PRO A 237 -10.15 8.11 16.17
CA PRO A 237 -11.54 7.69 16.34
C PRO A 237 -12.41 8.73 17.07
N GLU A 238 -11.87 9.36 18.10
CA GLU A 238 -12.54 10.34 18.95
C GLU A 238 -12.89 11.62 18.17
N PHE A 239 -12.11 11.99 17.15
CA PHE A 239 -12.41 13.14 16.30
C PHE A 239 -13.77 13.00 15.60
N PHE A 240 -14.17 11.80 15.22
CA PHE A 240 -15.42 11.55 14.50
C PHE A 240 -16.66 11.56 15.41
N GLU A 241 -16.51 11.52 16.73
CA GLU A 241 -17.64 11.51 17.68
C GLU A 241 -18.47 12.79 17.65
N GLN A 242 -17.90 13.90 17.19
CA GLN A 242 -18.61 15.19 17.05
C GLN A 242 -19.44 15.28 15.76
N TYR A 243 -19.34 14.32 14.84
CA TYR A 243 -20.04 14.30 13.57
C TYR A 243 -21.29 13.40 13.61
N PRO A 244 -22.22 13.56 12.66
CA PRO A 244 -23.40 12.69 12.58
C PRO A 244 -23.06 11.19 12.54
N GLU A 245 -23.90 10.35 13.15
CA GLU A 245 -23.79 8.89 13.05
C GLU A 245 -23.94 8.39 11.61
N ASP A 246 -24.76 9.08 10.81
CA ASP A 246 -24.84 8.83 9.37
C ASP A 246 -23.51 9.20 8.70
N LYS A 247 -22.80 8.19 8.22
CA LYS A 247 -21.45 8.34 7.66
C LYS A 247 -21.41 9.23 6.42
N LEU A 248 -22.49 9.26 5.63
CA LEU A 248 -22.56 10.11 4.45
C LEU A 248 -22.70 11.57 4.88
N ALA A 249 -23.56 11.84 5.81
CA ALA A 249 -23.72 13.19 6.36
C ALA A 249 -22.42 13.68 7.02
N ALA A 250 -21.75 12.82 7.80
CA ALA A 250 -20.44 13.13 8.39
C ALA A 250 -19.38 13.45 7.32
N LEU A 251 -19.27 12.62 6.29
CA LEU A 251 -18.31 12.82 5.21
C LEU A 251 -18.56 14.09 4.41
N GLN A 252 -19.84 14.42 4.15
CA GLN A 252 -20.23 15.65 3.46
C GLN A 252 -19.98 16.89 4.32
N GLN A 253 -20.25 16.83 5.63
CA GLN A 253 -19.95 17.92 6.54
C GLN A 253 -18.45 18.18 6.58
N LEU A 254 -17.63 17.15 6.76
CA LEU A 254 -16.17 17.23 6.75
C LEU A 254 -15.62 17.81 5.43
N ALA A 255 -16.16 17.41 4.29
CA ALA A 255 -15.79 17.98 2.99
C ALA A 255 -16.06 19.49 2.90
N ASN A 256 -17.12 19.97 3.54
CA ASN A 256 -17.50 21.39 3.56
C ASN A 256 -16.67 22.22 4.55
N GLU A 257 -16.01 21.60 5.52
CA GLU A 257 -15.17 22.30 6.50
C GLU A 257 -13.79 22.68 5.92
N GLU A 258 -13.31 21.98 4.88
CA GLU A 258 -12.10 22.38 4.14
C GLU A 258 -12.50 23.19 2.89
N PRO A 259 -12.21 24.51 2.86
CA PRO A 259 -12.74 25.41 1.81
C PRO A 259 -12.37 25.02 0.39
N GLY A 260 -11.18 24.47 0.19
CA GLY A 260 -10.73 24.00 -1.12
C GLY A 260 -11.51 22.77 -1.59
N LEU A 261 -11.76 21.80 -0.70
CA LEU A 261 -12.59 20.63 -1.01
C LEU A 261 -14.06 21.02 -1.20
N ALA A 262 -14.59 21.90 -0.36
CA ALA A 262 -15.94 22.42 -0.53
C ALA A 262 -16.14 23.04 -1.95
N SER A 263 -15.15 23.79 -2.42
CA SER A 263 -15.16 24.34 -3.78
C SER A 263 -15.07 23.26 -4.85
N LEU A 264 -14.13 22.32 -4.73
CA LEU A 264 -13.93 21.26 -5.71
C LEU A 264 -15.15 20.33 -5.79
N LEU A 265 -15.72 19.95 -4.66
CA LEU A 265 -16.80 18.97 -4.55
C LEU A 265 -18.22 19.55 -4.60
N ARG A 266 -18.37 20.85 -4.90
CA ARG A 266 -19.68 21.54 -4.92
C ARG A 266 -20.75 20.90 -5.80
N ASN A 267 -20.32 20.16 -6.84
CA ASN A 267 -21.21 19.43 -7.77
C ASN A 267 -21.11 17.92 -7.64
N ALA A 268 -20.35 17.42 -6.67
CA ALA A 268 -20.13 15.99 -6.48
C ALA A 268 -21.42 15.25 -6.10
N LYS A 269 -21.55 14.02 -6.61
CA LYS A 269 -22.61 13.10 -6.22
C LYS A 269 -22.02 11.91 -5.48
N TYR A 270 -22.77 11.38 -4.53
CA TYR A 270 -22.37 10.30 -3.65
C TYR A 270 -23.27 9.05 -3.87
N PRO A 271 -23.11 8.35 -5.01
CA PRO A 271 -24.00 7.23 -5.35
C PRO A 271 -23.72 5.95 -4.57
N ASN A 272 -22.55 5.87 -3.93
CA ASN A 272 -22.09 4.65 -3.27
C ASN A 272 -22.18 4.77 -1.74
N PRO A 273 -22.34 3.63 -1.03
CA PRO A 273 -22.31 3.64 0.43
C PRO A 273 -20.94 4.10 0.96
N VAL A 274 -20.95 4.74 2.13
CA VAL A 274 -19.72 5.13 2.82
C VAL A 274 -19.16 3.96 3.61
N GLY A 275 -17.92 3.59 3.30
CA GLY A 275 -17.14 2.61 4.04
C GLY A 275 -16.45 3.21 5.25
N GLU A 276 -16.07 2.33 6.17
CA GLU A 276 -15.27 2.67 7.34
C GLU A 276 -14.18 1.64 7.56
N LEU A 277 -13.00 2.09 7.94
CA LEU A 277 -11.88 1.25 8.33
C LEU A 277 -11.19 1.87 9.53
N GLY A 278 -10.97 1.10 10.58
CA GLY A 278 -10.28 1.55 11.79
C GLY A 278 -9.27 0.53 12.30
N GLY A 279 -8.29 1.01 13.06
CA GLY A 279 -7.28 0.15 13.67
C GLY A 279 -6.48 -0.69 12.67
N TYR A 280 -6.16 -0.13 11.52
CA TYR A 280 -5.55 -0.85 10.41
C TYR A 280 -4.02 -1.00 10.53
N SER A 281 -3.36 -0.16 11.30
CA SER A 281 -1.92 -0.27 11.53
C SER A 281 -1.61 -1.49 12.39
N ALA A 282 -0.61 -2.28 11.99
CA ALA A 282 -0.31 -3.54 12.64
C ALA A 282 1.16 -3.93 12.45
N ASN A 283 1.72 -4.58 13.45
CA ASN A 283 3.07 -5.11 13.47
C ASN A 283 3.05 -6.61 13.73
N VAL A 284 4.20 -7.27 13.60
CA VAL A 284 4.38 -8.69 13.89
C VAL A 284 5.68 -8.95 14.64
N LYS A 285 5.69 -10.00 15.44
CA LYS A 285 6.88 -10.49 16.17
C LYS A 285 8.03 -10.90 15.24
N ARG A 286 7.70 -11.39 14.04
CA ARG A 286 8.67 -11.90 13.07
C ARG A 286 8.09 -11.89 11.67
N LEU A 287 8.83 -11.36 10.69
CA LEU A 287 8.41 -11.28 9.28
C LEU A 287 8.67 -12.56 8.50
N ALA A 288 9.71 -13.32 8.81
CA ALA A 288 10.05 -14.52 8.06
C ALA A 288 10.85 -15.53 8.88
N THR A 289 10.85 -16.77 8.41
CA THR A 289 11.70 -17.89 8.84
C THR A 289 12.09 -18.73 7.61
N GLU A 290 12.80 -19.84 7.81
CA GLU A 290 13.06 -20.82 6.75
C GLU A 290 11.80 -21.53 6.22
N HIS A 291 10.63 -21.30 6.81
CA HIS A 291 9.36 -21.94 6.43
C HIS A 291 8.35 -20.99 5.80
N TYR A 292 8.39 -19.72 6.16
CA TYR A 292 7.42 -18.73 5.68
C TYR A 292 7.98 -17.31 5.61
N ALA A 293 7.32 -16.47 4.81
CA ALA A 293 7.47 -15.01 4.86
C ALA A 293 6.11 -14.31 4.75
N LEU A 294 5.98 -13.20 5.49
CA LEU A 294 4.80 -12.33 5.49
C LEU A 294 5.02 -11.17 4.53
N LEU A 295 4.08 -10.94 3.61
CA LEU A 295 4.19 -9.94 2.57
C LEU A 295 3.22 -8.76 2.80
N GLY A 296 3.72 -7.54 2.59
CA GLY A 296 2.90 -6.33 2.70
C GLY A 296 2.13 -6.27 4.02
N ASN A 297 0.83 -5.98 3.96
CA ASN A 297 0.00 -5.80 5.14
C ASN A 297 -0.19 -7.05 6.01
N ALA A 298 0.15 -8.24 5.52
CA ALA A 298 0.20 -9.43 6.35
C ALA A 298 1.32 -9.33 7.40
N GLY A 299 2.43 -8.65 7.08
CA GLY A 299 3.52 -8.36 8.01
C GLY A 299 3.37 -7.00 8.67
N GLU A 300 3.48 -5.94 7.88
CA GLU A 300 3.55 -4.56 8.33
C GLU A 300 2.55 -3.69 7.57
N PHE A 301 1.74 -2.92 8.29
CA PHE A 301 0.97 -1.84 7.72
C PHE A 301 1.09 -0.58 8.58
N LEU A 302 1.41 0.53 7.92
CA LEU A 302 1.61 1.82 8.56
C LEU A 302 0.33 2.68 8.54
N ASP A 303 0.24 3.53 7.51
CA ASP A 303 -0.82 4.51 7.34
C ASP A 303 -1.00 4.83 5.84
N PRO A 304 -2.21 5.15 5.37
CA PRO A 304 -2.45 5.40 3.96
C PRO A 304 -1.94 6.75 3.44
N VAL A 305 -1.50 7.68 4.29
CA VAL A 305 -1.20 9.08 3.92
C VAL A 305 -0.20 9.22 2.75
N PHE A 306 0.79 8.33 2.65
CA PHE A 306 1.77 8.37 1.56
C PHE A 306 1.59 7.25 0.53
N SER A 307 0.43 6.57 0.52
CA SER A 307 0.11 5.54 -0.48
C SER A 307 1.13 4.38 -0.54
N SER A 308 1.86 4.12 0.54
CA SER A 308 3.00 3.20 0.58
C SER A 308 2.62 1.71 0.54
N GLY A 309 1.38 1.35 0.93
CA GLY A 309 0.98 -0.03 1.19
C GLY A 309 1.20 -1.00 0.01
N VAL A 310 0.79 -0.63 -1.21
CA VAL A 310 0.99 -1.47 -2.40
C VAL A 310 2.48 -1.57 -2.77
N THR A 311 3.23 -0.50 -2.59
CA THR A 311 4.69 -0.51 -2.84
C THR A 311 5.42 -1.42 -1.86
N ILE A 312 5.09 -1.36 -0.56
CA ILE A 312 5.62 -2.28 0.45
C ILE A 312 5.25 -3.72 0.09
N ALA A 313 3.99 -3.96 -0.29
CA ALA A 313 3.51 -5.29 -0.68
C ALA A 313 4.27 -5.87 -1.88
N MET A 314 4.52 -5.07 -2.92
CA MET A 314 5.25 -5.53 -4.10
C MET A 314 6.75 -5.66 -3.86
N LYS A 315 7.38 -4.76 -3.10
CA LYS A 315 8.80 -4.90 -2.73
C LYS A 315 9.03 -6.12 -1.83
N SER A 316 8.15 -6.39 -0.87
CA SER A 316 8.21 -7.61 -0.06
C SER A 316 8.09 -8.88 -0.94
N ALA A 317 7.21 -8.86 -1.95
CA ALA A 317 7.06 -9.93 -2.92
C ALA A 317 8.35 -10.18 -3.72
N GLN A 318 8.99 -9.12 -4.20
CA GLN A 318 10.26 -9.18 -4.91
C GLN A 318 11.36 -9.79 -4.04
N PHE A 319 11.55 -9.27 -2.82
CA PHE A 319 12.61 -9.76 -1.92
C PHE A 319 12.38 -11.20 -1.48
N ALA A 320 11.13 -11.56 -1.16
CA ALA A 320 10.78 -12.93 -0.80
C ALA A 320 10.99 -13.91 -1.97
N ALA A 321 10.63 -13.54 -3.20
CA ALA A 321 10.85 -14.37 -4.37
C ALA A 321 12.34 -14.68 -4.57
N ASP A 322 13.22 -13.69 -4.41
CA ASP A 322 14.68 -13.85 -4.52
C ASP A 322 15.20 -14.85 -3.47
N CYS A 323 14.79 -14.69 -2.21
CA CYS A 323 15.18 -15.56 -1.10
C CYS A 323 14.66 -17.00 -1.29
N VAL A 324 13.36 -17.15 -1.63
CA VAL A 324 12.73 -18.47 -1.84
C VAL A 324 13.43 -19.27 -2.95
N VAL A 325 13.70 -18.63 -4.08
CA VAL A 325 14.38 -19.33 -5.20
C VAL A 325 15.76 -19.83 -4.80
N ARG A 326 16.54 -19.03 -4.11
CA ARG A 326 17.87 -19.42 -3.60
C ARG A 326 17.78 -20.56 -2.61
N GLN A 327 16.86 -20.49 -1.63
CA GLN A 327 16.66 -21.55 -0.67
C GLN A 327 16.23 -22.85 -1.32
N LEU A 328 15.29 -22.83 -2.26
CA LEU A 328 14.85 -24.04 -2.98
C LEU A 328 15.94 -24.64 -3.87
N ASN A 329 16.92 -23.84 -4.32
CA ASN A 329 18.11 -24.29 -5.01
C ASN A 329 19.21 -24.81 -4.07
N GLY A 330 18.96 -24.85 -2.76
CA GLY A 330 19.86 -25.41 -1.76
C GLY A 330 20.86 -24.42 -1.17
N GLU A 331 20.73 -23.12 -1.45
CA GLU A 331 21.52 -22.09 -0.79
C GLU A 331 21.03 -21.85 0.64
N VAL A 332 21.95 -21.45 1.52
CA VAL A 332 21.59 -20.97 2.85
C VAL A 332 21.16 -19.50 2.73
N VAL A 333 19.96 -19.20 3.19
CA VAL A 333 19.39 -17.84 3.21
C VAL A 333 19.21 -17.39 4.64
N ASP A 334 19.80 -16.26 4.99
CA ASP A 334 19.50 -15.58 6.26
C ASP A 334 18.24 -14.70 6.09
N TRP A 335 17.08 -15.27 6.45
CA TRP A 335 15.78 -14.59 6.33
C TRP A 335 15.66 -13.34 7.20
N GLN A 336 16.45 -13.24 8.26
CA GLN A 336 16.48 -12.04 9.08
C GLN A 336 17.20 -10.90 8.33
N GLU A 337 18.40 -11.12 7.84
CA GLU A 337 19.21 -10.10 7.17
C GLU A 337 18.70 -9.83 5.76
N GLU A 338 18.50 -10.89 4.96
CA GLU A 338 18.28 -10.77 3.51
C GLU A 338 16.82 -10.44 3.15
N TYR A 339 15.87 -10.70 4.04
CA TYR A 339 14.46 -10.37 3.85
C TYR A 339 13.98 -9.33 4.85
N SER A 340 13.98 -9.65 6.16
CA SER A 340 13.31 -8.84 7.17
C SER A 340 13.99 -7.48 7.34
N GLU A 341 15.28 -7.43 7.59
CA GLU A 341 16.01 -6.16 7.75
C GLU A 341 16.01 -5.35 6.48
N ARG A 342 16.22 -6.01 5.34
CA ARG A 342 16.13 -5.37 4.02
C ARG A 342 14.76 -4.72 3.78
N LEU A 343 13.66 -5.41 4.08
CA LEU A 343 12.32 -4.86 3.95
C LEU A 343 12.12 -3.67 4.90
N MET A 344 12.58 -3.79 6.13
CA MET A 344 12.40 -2.78 7.17
C MET A 344 13.14 -1.47 6.88
N VAL A 345 14.15 -1.43 6.02
CA VAL A 345 14.76 -0.16 5.58
C VAL A 345 13.70 0.79 5.01
N GLY A 346 12.93 0.34 4.04
CA GLY A 346 11.89 1.18 3.43
C GLY A 346 10.67 1.37 4.32
N VAL A 347 10.26 0.34 5.06
CA VAL A 347 9.16 0.44 6.03
C VAL A 347 9.47 1.50 7.09
N ASN A 348 10.67 1.51 7.66
CA ASN A 348 11.08 2.50 8.67
C ASN A 348 11.21 3.91 8.07
N THR A 349 11.68 4.02 6.83
CA THR A 349 11.68 5.31 6.11
C THR A 349 10.25 5.85 6.01
N PHE A 350 9.30 5.07 5.51
CA PHE A 350 7.90 5.50 5.45
C PHE A 350 7.31 5.78 6.85
N ARG A 351 7.66 4.99 7.86
CA ARG A 351 7.21 5.22 9.25
C ARG A 351 7.65 6.60 9.74
N THR A 352 8.93 6.97 9.55
CA THR A 352 9.43 8.31 9.88
C THR A 352 8.60 9.43 9.22
N TYR A 353 8.22 9.23 7.96
CA TYR A 353 7.41 10.22 7.23
C TYR A 353 5.97 10.27 7.73
N VAL A 354 5.38 9.13 8.07
CA VAL A 354 4.05 9.06 8.69
C VAL A 354 4.04 9.76 10.06
N GLU A 355 5.00 9.45 10.91
CA GLU A 355 5.15 10.11 12.22
C GLU A 355 5.40 11.61 12.06
N GLY A 356 6.26 11.98 11.10
CA GLY A 356 6.52 13.37 10.73
C GLY A 356 5.30 14.12 10.21
N TRP A 357 4.39 13.43 9.53
CA TRP A 357 3.12 14.01 9.10
C TRP A 357 2.24 14.36 10.30
N TYR A 358 2.05 13.43 11.20
CA TYR A 358 1.18 13.60 12.35
C TYR A 358 1.73 14.55 13.43
N ASN A 359 3.06 14.61 13.61
CA ASN A 359 3.67 15.60 14.53
C ASN A 359 3.93 16.97 13.89
N GLY A 360 3.54 17.16 12.63
CA GLY A 360 3.68 18.41 11.88
C GLY A 360 5.05 18.64 11.23
N THR A 361 6.08 17.88 11.59
CA THR A 361 7.46 18.04 11.10
C THR A 361 7.54 17.95 9.57
N LEU A 362 6.90 16.93 8.98
CA LEU A 362 6.90 16.77 7.53
C LEU A 362 5.92 17.74 6.85
N GLN A 363 4.81 18.09 7.48
CA GLN A 363 3.88 19.10 6.94
C GLN A 363 4.60 20.43 6.74
N ASP A 364 5.41 20.89 7.71
CA ASP A 364 6.16 22.14 7.60
C ASP A 364 7.14 22.10 6.41
N VAL A 365 7.80 20.96 6.19
CA VAL A 365 8.68 20.75 5.02
C VAL A 365 7.90 20.76 3.70
N ILE A 366 6.75 20.07 3.63
CA ILE A 366 5.93 19.98 2.42
C ILE A 366 5.37 21.35 2.03
N PHE A 367 4.91 22.14 3.00
CA PHE A 367 4.27 23.43 2.75
C PHE A 367 5.24 24.63 2.73
N TYR A 368 6.55 24.39 2.89
CA TYR A 368 7.56 25.44 2.77
C TYR A 368 7.65 25.96 1.32
N GLN A 369 7.53 27.28 1.17
CA GLN A 369 7.35 27.91 -0.15
C GLN A 369 8.65 28.18 -0.93
N ALA A 370 9.82 28.05 -0.29
CA ALA A 370 11.13 28.25 -0.93
C ALA A 370 12.05 27.04 -0.78
N PRO A 371 11.63 25.81 -1.14
CA PRO A 371 12.40 24.61 -0.94
C PRO A 371 13.66 24.60 -1.78
N ASN A 372 14.76 24.10 -1.20
CA ASN A 372 15.96 23.79 -1.98
C ASN A 372 15.61 22.69 -3.02
N PRO A 373 15.84 22.91 -4.34
CA PRO A 373 15.46 21.97 -5.38
C PRO A 373 16.00 20.55 -5.16
N ARG A 374 17.26 20.43 -4.72
CA ARG A 374 17.92 19.14 -4.49
C ARG A 374 17.28 18.38 -3.33
N ILE A 375 16.93 19.09 -2.25
CA ILE A 375 16.23 18.49 -1.10
C ILE A 375 14.82 18.09 -1.54
N LYS A 376 14.12 18.92 -2.30
CA LYS A 376 12.81 18.59 -2.83
C LYS A 376 12.83 17.32 -3.69
N GLN A 377 13.84 17.13 -4.54
CA GLN A 377 14.05 15.91 -5.31
C GLN A 377 14.26 14.68 -4.42
N MET A 378 15.02 14.81 -3.31
CA MET A 378 15.26 13.72 -2.36
C MET A 378 13.96 13.30 -1.64
N ILE A 379 13.15 14.27 -1.22
CA ILE A 379 11.82 14.01 -0.62
C ILE A 379 10.86 13.42 -1.67
N SER A 380 10.84 13.99 -2.89
CA SER A 380 10.03 13.50 -4.02
C SER A 380 10.32 12.02 -4.31
N ALA A 381 11.58 11.59 -4.24
CA ALA A 381 11.95 10.18 -4.45
C ALA A 381 11.29 9.26 -3.41
N ILE A 382 11.23 9.65 -2.15
CA ILE A 382 10.60 8.85 -1.09
C ILE A 382 9.08 8.83 -1.29
N LEU A 383 8.47 9.98 -1.59
CA LEU A 383 7.03 10.08 -1.90
C LEU A 383 6.66 9.32 -3.19
N ALA A 384 7.61 9.10 -4.10
CA ALA A 384 7.46 8.25 -5.28
C ALA A 384 7.69 6.75 -5.00
N GLY A 385 7.98 6.37 -3.74
CA GLY A 385 8.12 4.99 -3.31
C GLY A 385 9.54 4.47 -3.19
N TYR A 386 10.56 5.28 -3.47
CA TYR A 386 11.98 4.89 -3.43
C TYR A 386 12.57 4.95 -2.01
N ALA A 387 11.86 4.33 -1.07
CA ALA A 387 12.21 4.32 0.35
C ALA A 387 13.32 3.33 0.73
N TRP A 388 13.81 2.55 -0.23
CA TRP A 388 14.94 1.60 -0.06
C TRP A 388 16.26 2.10 -0.66
N ASP A 389 16.29 3.28 -1.29
CA ASP A 389 17.48 3.86 -1.86
C ASP A 389 18.34 4.55 -0.78
N THR A 390 19.30 3.82 -0.22
CA THR A 390 20.19 4.32 0.85
C THR A 390 21.23 5.35 0.37
N GLU A 391 21.35 5.58 -0.94
CA GLU A 391 22.13 6.72 -1.47
C GLU A 391 21.41 8.05 -1.23
N ASN A 392 20.09 8.01 -1.03
CA ASN A 392 19.35 9.18 -0.61
C ASN A 392 19.56 9.42 0.90
N PRO A 393 20.15 10.58 1.30
CA PRO A 393 20.39 10.88 2.71
C PRO A 393 19.14 10.88 3.58
N TYR A 394 17.96 11.18 2.99
CA TYR A 394 16.66 11.18 3.67
C TYR A 394 16.05 9.78 3.83
N VAL A 395 16.63 8.75 3.20
CA VAL A 395 16.41 7.34 3.50
C VAL A 395 17.42 6.87 4.55
N LYS A 396 18.70 7.10 4.30
CA LYS A 396 19.81 6.60 5.13
C LYS A 396 19.76 7.09 6.59
N GLN A 397 19.30 8.31 6.82
CA GLN A 397 19.20 8.97 8.12
C GLN A 397 17.86 9.72 8.21
N SER A 398 16.76 9.03 7.90
CA SER A 398 15.43 9.63 7.68
C SER A 398 15.00 10.54 8.83
N GLU A 399 15.01 10.06 10.07
CA GLU A 399 14.55 10.79 11.24
C GLU A 399 15.39 12.05 11.50
N GLN A 400 16.72 11.90 11.58
CA GLN A 400 17.63 13.01 11.84
C GLN A 400 17.54 14.09 10.74
N ARG A 401 17.51 13.68 9.46
CA ARG A 401 17.48 14.61 8.33
C ARG A 401 16.16 15.36 8.25
N LEU A 402 15.04 14.66 8.47
CA LEU A 402 13.71 15.28 8.45
C LEU A 402 13.56 16.29 9.60
N SER A 403 13.97 15.92 10.82
CA SER A 403 13.92 16.80 11.99
C SER A 403 14.78 18.06 11.78
N THR A 404 16.04 17.91 11.35
CA THR A 404 16.92 19.04 11.06
C THR A 404 16.34 19.96 9.98
N LEU A 405 15.77 19.39 8.91
CA LEU A 405 15.16 20.18 7.85
C LEU A 405 13.95 20.98 8.35
N ALA A 406 13.09 20.37 9.17
CA ALA A 406 11.95 21.07 9.75
C ALA A 406 12.37 22.20 10.69
N GLU A 407 13.43 22.02 11.48
CA GLU A 407 13.98 23.07 12.33
C GLU A 407 14.48 24.27 11.51
N LEU A 408 15.17 24.01 10.38
CA LEU A 408 15.63 25.06 9.46
C LEU A 408 14.48 25.81 8.84
N VAL A 409 13.47 25.11 8.35
CA VAL A 409 12.26 25.69 7.73
C VAL A 409 11.49 26.57 8.73
N ARG A 410 11.36 26.12 9.99
CA ARG A 410 10.71 26.89 11.07
C ARG A 410 11.52 28.11 11.48
N GLY A 411 12.86 28.03 11.44
CA GLY A 411 13.75 29.14 11.79
C GLY A 411 13.80 30.27 10.76
N GLU A 412 13.48 30.00 9.50
CA GLU A 412 13.42 31.01 8.43
C GLU A 412 12.10 31.81 8.40
N GLY A 413 11.18 31.52 9.32
CA GLY A 413 9.93 32.25 9.56
C GLY A 413 8.84 31.95 8.55
N PHE A 414 7.76 31.35 9.00
CA PHE A 414 6.46 31.37 8.34
C PHE A 414 5.78 32.72 8.51
#